data_2c82a2549081b15ab8bdb1789ceceb47
#
_entry.id   2c82a2549081b15ab8bdb1789ceceb47
#
_cell.length_a   1.000
_cell.length_b   1.000
_cell.length_c   1.000
_cell.angle_alpha   90.00
_cell.angle_beta   90.00
_cell.angle_gamma   90.00
#
_symmetry.space_group_name_H-M   'P 1'
#
loop_
_entity.id
_entity.type
_entity.pdbx_description
1 polymer ?
#
loop_
_entity_poly.entity_id
_entity_poly.type
_entity_poly.pdbx_seq_one_letter_code
_entity_poly.pdbx_strand_id
1 'polypeptide(L)'
;SRCVIDGLPETHATREFAQRHHGRVFMNFFNEHQRGSLNWDRKAMIVQGNRTEGLDTSRAAIRDRKVVLPRRSALIEMFAKHMAADAKVLDEDADTGTKKYRYIRTGENHFSLAFTYAWLAASNRRRVGTWGR
;
A
#
# COMPACT_ATOMS: atom_id res chain seq x y z
N SER A 1 12.32 9.50 -8.24
CA SER A 1 11.80 8.60 -7.19
C SER A 1 10.54 9.17 -6.58
N ARG A 2 9.64 8.29 -6.15
CA ARG A 2 8.38 8.67 -5.47
C ARG A 2 8.35 8.06 -4.09
N CYS A 3 7.66 8.74 -3.20
CA CYS A 3 7.35 8.28 -1.85
C CYS A 3 5.83 8.33 -1.67
N VAL A 4 5.27 7.32 -1.04
CA VAL A 4 3.88 7.30 -0.60
C VAL A 4 3.86 7.22 0.91
N ILE A 5 3.08 8.07 1.53
CA ILE A 5 2.91 8.14 2.99
C ILE A 5 1.44 7.99 3.35
N ASP A 6 1.15 7.59 4.58
CA ASP A 6 -0.22 7.56 5.08
C ASP A 6 -0.80 8.98 5.14
N GLY A 7 -2.01 9.16 4.62
CA GLY A 7 -2.73 10.42 4.73
C GLY A 7 -3.42 10.63 6.09
N LEU A 8 -3.49 9.58 6.91
CA LEU A 8 -4.15 9.54 8.20
C LEU A 8 -3.19 9.08 9.31
N PRO A 9 -3.44 9.41 10.58
CA PRO A 9 -4.48 10.31 11.09
C PRO A 9 -4.12 11.79 10.96
N GLU A 10 -2.84 12.13 10.85
CA GLU A 10 -2.30 13.50 10.89
C GLU A 10 -2.31 14.16 9.50
N THR A 11 -3.50 14.32 8.91
CA THR A 11 -3.66 14.80 7.53
C THR A 11 -3.03 16.18 7.29
N HIS A 12 -3.01 17.07 8.28
CA HIS A 12 -2.42 18.41 8.12
C HIS A 12 -0.91 18.33 7.96
N ALA A 13 -0.22 17.63 8.85
CA ALA A 13 1.23 17.47 8.82
C ALA A 13 1.69 16.69 7.57
N THR A 14 0.98 15.65 7.19
CA THR A 14 1.29 14.87 5.99
C THR A 14 1.08 15.67 4.71
N ARG A 15 0.05 16.51 4.66
CA ARG A 15 -0.21 17.42 3.54
C ARG A 15 0.89 18.48 3.41
N GLU A 16 1.28 19.10 4.51
CA GLU A 16 2.38 20.07 4.52
C GLU A 16 3.68 19.44 4.03
N PHE A 17 3.99 18.22 4.49
CA PHE A 17 5.15 17.46 4.02
C PHE A 17 5.07 17.14 2.52
N ALA A 18 3.91 16.67 2.04
CA ALA A 18 3.71 16.38 0.63
C ALA A 18 3.82 17.63 -0.26
N GLN A 19 3.30 18.77 0.19
CA GLN A 19 3.43 20.05 -0.51
C GLN A 19 4.88 20.53 -0.58
N ARG A 20 5.64 20.38 0.49
CA ARG A 20 7.08 20.73 0.55
C ARG A 20 7.89 19.88 -0.45
N HIS A 21 7.44 18.67 -0.74
CA HIS A 21 8.06 17.75 -1.68
C HIS A 21 7.15 17.45 -2.88
N HIS A 22 6.55 18.51 -3.43
CA HIS A 22 5.60 18.40 -4.53
C HIS A 22 6.15 17.60 -5.72
N GLY A 23 5.33 16.73 -6.28
CA GLY A 23 5.70 15.83 -7.38
C GLY A 23 6.47 14.57 -6.95
N ARG A 24 6.88 14.46 -5.69
CA ARG A 24 7.67 13.32 -5.17
C ARG A 24 6.96 12.57 -4.05
N VAL A 25 6.25 13.27 -3.17
CA VAL A 25 5.55 12.68 -2.03
C VAL A 25 4.05 12.74 -2.28
N PHE A 26 3.39 11.60 -2.12
CA PHE A 26 1.95 11.44 -2.28
C PHE A 26 1.35 10.87 -1.00
N MET A 27 0.24 11.45 -0.58
CA MET A 27 -0.57 10.94 0.52
C MET A 27 -1.47 9.83 0.01
N ASN A 28 -1.47 8.68 0.69
CA ASN A 28 -2.39 7.61 0.38
C ASN A 28 -3.66 7.70 1.24
N PHE A 29 -4.79 7.61 0.57
CA PHE A 29 -6.09 7.38 1.20
C PHE A 29 -6.73 6.18 0.52
N PHE A 30 -6.89 5.09 1.25
CA PHE A 30 -7.55 3.91 0.72
C PHE A 30 -9.04 4.16 0.49
N ASN A 31 -9.53 3.68 -0.65
CA ASN A 31 -10.94 3.77 -1.03
C ASN A 31 -11.45 2.36 -1.34
N GLU A 32 -12.28 1.83 -0.46
CA GLU A 32 -12.81 0.46 -0.57
C GLU A 32 -13.76 0.26 -1.76
N HIS A 33 -14.29 1.34 -2.32
CA HIS A 33 -15.15 1.28 -3.50
C HIS A 33 -14.37 1.30 -4.82
N GLN A 34 -13.11 1.73 -4.79
CA GLN A 34 -12.25 1.72 -5.97
C GLN A 34 -11.75 0.30 -6.24
N ARG A 35 -11.70 -0.08 -7.51
CA ARG A 35 -11.14 -1.35 -7.98
C ARG A 35 -10.12 -1.10 -9.07
N GLY A 36 -9.13 -1.99 -9.17
CA GLY A 36 -8.15 -1.98 -10.24
C GLY A 36 -7.06 -0.94 -10.05
N SER A 37 -6.84 -0.10 -11.07
CA SER A 37 -5.71 0.82 -11.09
C SER A 37 -5.76 1.89 -10.01
N LEU A 38 -4.56 2.27 -9.54
CA LEU A 38 -4.41 3.40 -8.61
C LEU A 38 -4.77 4.72 -9.31
N ASN A 39 -5.48 5.57 -8.60
CA ASN A 39 -5.74 6.94 -9.02
C ASN A 39 -4.70 7.88 -8.40
N TRP A 40 -3.93 8.56 -9.26
CA TRP A 40 -2.89 9.49 -8.87
C TRP A 40 -3.31 10.92 -9.18
N ASP A 41 -3.69 11.68 -8.17
CA ASP A 41 -3.92 13.12 -8.29
C ASP A 41 -2.61 13.86 -8.01
N ARG A 42 -1.96 14.31 -9.08
CA ARG A 42 -0.68 15.03 -8.98
C ARG A 42 -0.82 16.46 -8.48
N LYS A 43 -1.98 17.05 -8.64
CA LYS A 43 -2.24 18.42 -8.15
C LYS A 43 -2.47 18.41 -6.64
N ALA A 44 -3.29 17.50 -6.17
CA ALA A 44 -3.55 17.33 -4.74
C ALA A 44 -2.47 16.53 -4.00
N MET A 45 -1.52 15.90 -4.72
CA MET A 45 -0.51 15.01 -4.17
C MET A 45 -1.12 13.82 -3.42
N ILE A 46 -2.15 13.24 -4.00
CA ILE A 46 -2.90 12.11 -3.42
C ILE A 46 -2.79 10.89 -4.34
N VAL A 47 -2.68 9.72 -3.74
CA VAL A 47 -2.90 8.44 -4.40
C VAL A 47 -4.01 7.69 -3.70
N GLN A 48 -4.91 7.12 -4.47
CA GLN A 48 -6.03 6.31 -3.97
C GLN A 48 -6.06 4.95 -4.66
N GLY A 49 -6.42 3.94 -3.89
CA GLY A 49 -6.62 2.58 -4.37
C GLY A 49 -7.41 1.78 -3.34
N ASN A 50 -7.81 0.58 -3.72
CA ASN A 50 -8.45 -0.34 -2.80
C ASN A 50 -7.43 -0.89 -1.79
N ARG A 51 -7.76 -0.88 -0.51
CA ARG A 51 -6.87 -1.33 0.56
C ARG A 51 -6.53 -2.82 0.42
N THR A 52 -7.53 -3.65 0.21
CA THR A 52 -7.36 -5.10 0.07
C THR A 52 -6.47 -5.43 -1.13
N GLU A 53 -6.71 -4.81 -2.28
CA GLU A 53 -5.88 -4.99 -3.48
C GLU A 53 -4.45 -4.50 -3.28
N GLY A 54 -4.25 -3.37 -2.59
CA GLY A 54 -2.93 -2.83 -2.26
C GLY A 54 -2.13 -3.80 -1.38
N LEU A 55 -2.76 -4.33 -0.34
CA LEU A 55 -2.14 -5.34 0.53
C LEU A 55 -1.87 -6.66 -0.21
N ASP A 56 -2.78 -7.11 -1.06
CA ASP A 56 -2.60 -8.31 -1.88
C ASP A 56 -1.36 -8.20 -2.80
N THR A 57 -1.22 -7.08 -3.49
CA THR A 57 -0.10 -6.88 -4.42
C THR A 57 1.24 -6.78 -3.71
N SER A 58 1.31 -6.14 -2.55
CA SER A 58 2.54 -6.06 -1.76
C SER A 58 2.97 -7.43 -1.23
N ARG A 59 2.04 -8.26 -0.80
CA ARG A 59 2.32 -9.63 -0.34
C ARG A 59 2.70 -10.54 -1.48
N ALA A 60 2.03 -10.42 -2.63
CA ALA A 60 2.39 -11.14 -3.83
C ALA A 60 3.84 -10.82 -4.26
N ALA A 61 4.30 -9.59 -4.10
CA ALA A 61 5.68 -9.21 -4.42
C ALA A 61 6.71 -9.98 -3.60
N ILE A 62 6.45 -10.23 -2.32
CA ILE A 62 7.33 -11.05 -1.47
C ILE A 62 7.21 -12.53 -1.85
N ARG A 63 6.00 -13.07 -1.96
CA ARG A 63 5.75 -14.47 -2.33
C ARG A 63 6.38 -14.82 -3.67
N ASP A 64 6.27 -13.93 -4.65
CA ASP A 64 6.78 -14.13 -6.01
C ASP A 64 8.26 -13.72 -6.15
N ARG A 65 8.95 -13.50 -5.03
CA ARG A 65 10.39 -13.17 -4.94
C ARG A 65 10.80 -11.95 -5.76
N LYS A 66 9.92 -10.97 -5.87
CA LYS A 66 10.19 -9.67 -6.54
C LYS A 66 10.90 -8.68 -5.64
N VAL A 67 11.04 -9.00 -4.36
CA VAL A 67 11.67 -8.16 -3.34
C VAL A 67 12.77 -8.96 -2.67
N VAL A 68 13.94 -8.34 -2.52
CA VAL A 68 15.06 -8.88 -1.74
C VAL A 68 15.05 -8.20 -0.38
N LEU A 69 14.95 -8.98 0.67
CA LEU A 69 15.02 -8.49 2.03
C LEU A 69 16.48 -8.60 2.55
N PRO A 70 16.88 -7.70 3.48
CA PRO A 70 18.16 -7.82 4.16
C PRO A 70 18.30 -9.13 4.93
N ARG A 71 19.52 -9.39 5.42
CA ARG A 71 19.78 -10.55 6.30
C ARG A 71 18.84 -10.52 7.51
N ARG A 72 18.57 -11.73 8.03
CA ARG A 72 17.82 -11.91 9.27
C ARG A 72 18.43 -11.06 10.40
N SER A 73 17.59 -10.32 11.06
CA SER A 73 17.91 -9.45 12.19
C SER A 73 16.63 -9.22 13.01
N ALA A 74 16.76 -8.66 14.20
CA ALA A 74 15.60 -8.32 15.02
C ALA A 74 14.61 -7.41 14.28
N LEU A 75 15.11 -6.47 13.45
CA LEU A 75 14.28 -5.58 12.64
C LEU A 75 13.53 -6.35 11.55
N ILE A 76 14.18 -7.29 10.87
CA ILE A 76 13.52 -8.13 9.84
C ILE A 76 12.51 -9.09 10.46
N GLU A 77 12.78 -9.61 11.65
CA GLU A 77 11.81 -10.42 12.39
C GLU A 77 10.58 -9.59 12.79
N MET A 78 10.77 -8.35 13.24
CA MET A 78 9.68 -7.42 13.51
C MET A 78 8.89 -7.09 12.24
N PHE A 79 9.55 -6.84 11.12
CA PHE A 79 8.90 -6.66 9.83
C PHE A 79 8.02 -7.86 9.47
N ALA A 80 8.54 -9.08 9.58
CA ALA A 80 7.77 -10.30 9.29
C ALA A 80 6.55 -10.44 10.23
N LYS A 81 6.72 -10.13 11.51
CA LYS A 81 5.64 -10.14 12.49
C LYS A 81 4.53 -9.13 12.13
N HIS A 82 4.91 -7.92 11.74
CA HIS A 82 3.95 -6.91 11.29
C HIS A 82 3.24 -7.31 9.99
N MET A 83 3.95 -7.95 9.06
CA MET A 83 3.32 -8.49 7.83
C MET A 83 2.29 -9.58 8.15
N ALA A 84 2.56 -10.44 9.12
CA ALA A 84 1.64 -11.50 9.55
C ALA A 84 0.45 -10.96 10.36
N ALA A 85 0.54 -9.76 10.93
CA ALA A 85 -0.51 -9.15 11.74
C ALA A 85 -1.73 -8.67 10.93
N ASP A 86 -1.61 -8.55 9.61
CA ASP A 86 -2.75 -8.32 8.73
C ASP A 86 -3.28 -9.67 8.21
N ALA A 87 -4.40 -10.11 8.74
CA ALA A 87 -5.04 -11.37 8.34
C ALA A 87 -6.13 -11.14 7.29
N LYS A 88 -6.07 -11.87 6.19
CA LYS A 88 -7.10 -11.83 5.15
C LYS A 88 -8.26 -12.72 5.53
N VAL A 89 -9.45 -12.17 5.62
CA VAL A 89 -10.68 -12.87 6.00
C VAL A 89 -11.74 -12.73 4.92
N LEU A 90 -12.61 -13.72 4.83
CA LEU A 90 -13.82 -13.65 4.02
C LEU A 90 -14.93 -13.04 4.86
N ASP A 91 -15.47 -11.94 4.39
CA ASP A 91 -16.58 -11.23 5.01
C ASP A 91 -17.84 -11.49 4.18
N GLU A 92 -18.94 -11.84 4.84
CA GLU A 92 -20.22 -12.09 4.19
C GLU A 92 -21.25 -11.09 4.70
N ASP A 93 -21.85 -10.34 3.79
CA ASP A 93 -22.94 -9.43 4.09
C ASP A 93 -24.19 -10.24 4.45
N ALA A 94 -24.70 -10.04 5.66
CA ALA A 94 -25.85 -10.80 6.18
C ALA A 94 -27.14 -10.53 5.41
N ASP A 95 -27.30 -9.36 4.82
CA ASP A 95 -28.52 -8.95 4.12
C ASP A 95 -28.53 -9.40 2.65
N THR A 96 -27.38 -9.28 1.99
CA THR A 96 -27.26 -9.56 0.53
C THR A 96 -26.62 -10.90 0.22
N GLY A 97 -25.97 -11.56 1.19
CA GLY A 97 -25.16 -12.75 0.99
C GLY A 97 -23.88 -12.52 0.17
N THR A 98 -23.56 -11.27 -0.12
CA THR A 98 -22.35 -10.91 -0.88
C THR A 98 -21.11 -11.21 -0.07
N LYS A 99 -20.18 -11.94 -0.67
CA LYS A 99 -18.89 -12.29 -0.05
C LYS A 99 -17.77 -11.44 -0.61
N LYS A 100 -16.94 -10.87 0.28
CA LYS A 100 -15.73 -10.14 -0.10
C LYS A 100 -14.59 -10.44 0.85
N TYR A 101 -13.37 -10.44 0.33
CA TYR A 101 -12.19 -10.51 1.17
C TYR A 101 -11.80 -9.13 1.68
N ARG A 102 -11.37 -9.08 2.93
CA ARG A 102 -10.75 -7.89 3.53
C ARG A 102 -9.64 -8.30 4.48
N TYR A 103 -8.76 -7.36 4.80
CA TYR A 103 -7.75 -7.55 5.83
C TYR A 103 -8.21 -6.98 7.16
N ILE A 104 -8.04 -7.77 8.21
CA ILE A 104 -8.22 -7.34 9.59
C ILE A 104 -6.86 -7.23 10.27
N ARG A 105 -6.74 -6.29 11.19
CA ARG A 105 -5.56 -6.11 12.01
C ARG A 105 -5.65 -7.00 13.24
N THR A 106 -4.66 -7.88 13.44
CA THR A 106 -4.55 -8.76 14.61
C THR A 106 -3.44 -8.36 15.57
N GLY A 107 -2.63 -7.37 15.22
CA GLY A 107 -1.52 -6.86 16.01
C GLY A 107 -0.94 -5.60 15.40
N GLU A 108 0.27 -5.21 15.81
CA GLU A 108 0.95 -4.09 15.18
C GLU A 108 1.32 -4.43 13.73
N ASN A 109 1.03 -3.51 12.81
CA ASN A 109 1.18 -3.71 11.36
C ASN A 109 1.83 -2.52 10.64
N HIS A 110 2.52 -1.65 11.35
CA HIS A 110 3.08 -0.42 10.78
C HIS A 110 4.05 -0.69 9.62
N PHE A 111 4.92 -1.69 9.74
CA PHE A 111 5.83 -2.06 8.64
C PHE A 111 5.11 -2.70 7.47
N SER A 112 4.01 -3.40 7.70
CA SER A 112 3.16 -3.93 6.62
C SER A 112 2.58 -2.81 5.76
N LEU A 113 2.03 -1.78 6.39
CA LEU A 113 1.50 -0.62 5.70
C LEU A 113 2.60 0.18 5.01
N ALA A 114 3.71 0.44 5.69
CA ALA A 114 4.86 1.16 5.11
C ALA A 114 5.42 0.43 3.88
N PHE A 115 5.53 -0.89 3.94
CA PHE A 115 5.95 -1.70 2.80
C PHE A 115 4.95 -1.63 1.65
N THR A 116 3.65 -1.68 1.95
CA THR A 116 2.59 -1.54 0.94
C THR A 116 2.69 -0.18 0.24
N TYR A 117 2.88 0.92 0.98
CA TYR A 117 3.06 2.24 0.40
C TYR A 117 4.32 2.34 -0.47
N ALA A 118 5.43 1.76 -0.03
CA ALA A 118 6.64 1.69 -0.85
C ALA A 118 6.42 0.90 -2.14
N TRP A 119 5.68 -0.20 -2.08
CA TRP A 119 5.31 -1.00 -3.25
C TRP A 119 4.40 -0.23 -4.22
N LEU A 120 3.41 0.50 -3.72
CA LEU A 120 2.55 1.37 -4.54
C LEU A 120 3.38 2.46 -5.25
N ALA A 121 4.34 3.05 -4.55
CA ALA A 121 5.25 4.05 -5.13
C ALA A 121 6.11 3.46 -6.26
N ALA A 122 6.58 2.21 -6.10
CA ALA A 122 7.41 1.52 -7.07
C ALA A 122 6.62 1.04 -8.30
N SER A 123 5.39 0.59 -8.13
CA SER A 123 4.57 -0.04 -9.18
C SER A 123 4.24 0.92 -10.34
N ASN A 124 4.21 2.21 -10.09
CA ASN A 124 3.95 3.21 -11.12
C ASN A 124 5.17 3.49 -12.05
N ARG A 125 6.32 2.87 -11.80
CA ARG A 125 7.50 2.99 -12.66
C ARG A 125 7.43 2.16 -13.95
N ARG A 126 6.50 1.23 -14.09
CA ARG A 126 6.43 0.28 -15.20
C ARG A 126 5.76 0.79 -16.48
N ARG A 127 5.49 2.10 -16.60
CA ARG A 127 5.06 2.71 -17.87
C ARG A 127 6.13 3.59 -18.49
N VAL A 128 7.41 3.28 -18.31
CA VAL A 128 8.47 3.80 -19.18
C VAL A 128 8.81 2.69 -20.15
N GLY A 129 8.22 2.81 -21.36
CA GLY A 129 8.65 2.27 -22.61
C GLY A 129 9.31 0.88 -22.59
N THR A 130 8.56 -0.15 -22.92
CA THR A 130 9.11 -1.15 -23.83
C THR A 130 9.52 -0.42 -25.10
N TRP A 131 10.79 -0.06 -25.18
CA TRP A 131 11.39 0.13 -26.49
C TRP A 131 11.43 -1.26 -27.11
N GLY A 132 10.33 -1.64 -27.77
CA GLY A 132 10.30 -2.74 -28.67
C GLY A 132 11.29 -2.44 -29.81
N ARG A 133 12.16 -3.37 -30.02
CA ARG A 133 12.80 -3.48 -31.32
C ARG A 133 11.77 -4.01 -32.32
#